data_91cef1743c093e39320a97a473fdeeb6
#
_entry.id   91cef1743c093e39320a97a473fdeeb6
#
_cell.length_a   1.000
_cell.length_b   1.000
_cell.length_c   1.000
_cell.angle_alpha   90.00
_cell.angle_beta   90.00
_cell.angle_gamma   90.00
#
_symmetry.space_group_name_H-M   'P 1'
#
loop_
_entity.id
_entity.type
_entity.pdbx_description
1 polymer ?
#
loop_
_entity_poly.entity_id
_entity_poly.type
_entity_poly.pdbx_seq_one_letter_code
_entity_poly.pdbx_strand_id
1 'polypeptide(L)'
;MKVTELVEKLAKPVVEENGCQLWDVEYVREGSEYFLRLYLDKEGGVDINDCEAISRAVDPILDEKDPIQGSYHFEVCSAGLERALKRPSDFERFMGSNITVKLYRPRNGLKEIPGILRGYDDGRVTVEAGKETITFEKSEVALVRLRVEF
;
A
#
# COMPACT_ATOMS: atom_id res chain seq x y z
N MET A 1 9.62 -16.39 -8.47
CA MET A 1 9.42 -14.97 -8.10
C MET A 1 8.03 -14.53 -8.49
N LYS A 2 7.34 -13.86 -7.59
CA LYS A 2 5.99 -13.35 -7.88
C LYS A 2 6.06 -12.21 -8.88
N VAL A 3 5.00 -12.03 -9.66
CA VAL A 3 4.89 -10.93 -10.63
C VAL A 3 5.13 -9.58 -9.96
N THR A 4 4.51 -9.34 -8.80
CA THR A 4 4.67 -8.08 -8.06
C THR A 4 6.11 -7.81 -7.64
N GLU A 5 6.84 -8.85 -7.25
CA GLU A 5 8.26 -8.73 -6.88
C GLU A 5 9.13 -8.40 -8.08
N LEU A 6 8.86 -9.05 -9.21
CA LEU A 6 9.61 -8.81 -10.44
C LEU A 6 9.36 -7.38 -10.96
N VAL A 7 8.10 -6.95 -10.99
CA VAL A 7 7.73 -5.60 -11.42
C VAL A 7 8.34 -4.56 -10.47
N GLU A 8 8.33 -4.81 -9.16
CA GLU A 8 8.97 -3.92 -8.19
C GLU A 8 10.45 -3.71 -8.50
N LYS A 9 11.18 -4.79 -8.78
CA LYS A 9 12.60 -4.70 -9.14
C LYS A 9 12.83 -3.90 -10.41
N LEU A 10 11.97 -4.05 -11.41
CA LEU A 10 12.07 -3.34 -12.68
C LEU A 10 11.70 -1.86 -12.55
N ALA A 11 10.67 -1.56 -11.78
CA ALA A 11 10.10 -0.21 -11.69
C ALA A 11 10.79 0.69 -10.65
N LYS A 12 11.26 0.12 -9.55
CA LYS A 12 11.82 0.89 -8.43
C LYS A 12 12.93 1.89 -8.83
N PRO A 13 13.96 1.47 -9.60
CA PRO A 13 15.00 2.42 -10.01
C PRO A 13 14.45 3.58 -10.83
N VAL A 14 13.50 3.31 -11.71
CA VAL A 14 12.89 4.32 -12.57
C VAL A 14 12.05 5.30 -11.75
N VAL A 15 11.29 4.80 -10.79
CA VAL A 15 10.48 5.62 -9.89
C VAL A 15 11.36 6.56 -9.07
N GLU A 16 12.47 6.06 -8.54
CA GLU A 16 13.41 6.85 -7.75
C GLU A 16 14.13 7.90 -8.59
N GLU A 17 14.50 7.57 -9.83
CA GLU A 17 15.11 8.52 -10.77
C GLU A 17 14.18 9.69 -11.08
N ASN A 18 12.88 9.48 -11.02
CA ASN A 18 11.88 10.51 -11.25
C ASN A 18 11.44 11.25 -9.97
N GLY A 19 12.18 11.08 -8.88
CA GLY A 19 11.94 11.83 -7.65
C GLY A 19 10.81 11.29 -6.78
N CYS A 20 10.32 10.10 -7.06
CA CYS A 20 9.25 9.45 -6.30
C CYS A 20 9.76 8.21 -5.58
N GLN A 21 8.93 7.66 -4.71
CA GLN A 21 9.16 6.38 -4.06
C GLN A 21 8.09 5.39 -4.51
N LEU A 22 8.48 4.15 -4.75
CA LEU A 22 7.52 3.10 -5.05
C LEU A 22 6.96 2.56 -3.73
N TRP A 23 5.71 2.90 -3.43
CA TRP A 23 5.04 2.50 -2.21
C TRP A 23 4.60 1.04 -2.24
N ASP A 24 3.96 0.63 -3.33
CA ASP A 24 3.45 -0.73 -3.48
C ASP A 24 3.24 -1.09 -4.95
N VAL A 25 3.21 -2.39 -5.22
CA VAL A 25 2.86 -2.94 -6.53
C VAL A 25 1.72 -3.94 -6.33
N GLU A 26 0.67 -3.78 -7.11
CA GLU A 26 -0.51 -4.64 -7.03
C GLU A 26 -0.79 -5.25 -8.40
N TYR A 27 -1.03 -6.57 -8.42
CA TYR A 27 -1.48 -7.27 -9.62
C TYR A 27 -2.74 -8.04 -9.25
N VAL A 28 -3.89 -7.56 -9.70
CA VAL A 28 -5.20 -8.06 -9.30
C VAL A 28 -6.10 -8.29 -10.49
N ARG A 29 -7.06 -9.18 -10.30
CA ARG A 29 -8.13 -9.42 -11.26
C ARG A 29 -9.40 -8.73 -10.76
N GLU A 30 -9.98 -7.89 -11.61
CA GLU A 30 -11.27 -7.26 -11.36
C GLU A 30 -12.20 -7.64 -12.51
N GLY A 31 -13.23 -8.47 -12.19
CA GLY A 31 -14.07 -9.05 -13.23
C GLY A 31 -13.29 -10.02 -14.10
N SER A 32 -13.30 -9.80 -15.41
CA SER A 32 -12.57 -10.62 -16.39
C SER A 32 -11.20 -10.03 -16.76
N GLU A 33 -10.84 -8.87 -16.19
CA GLU A 33 -9.64 -8.14 -16.56
C GLU A 33 -8.61 -8.10 -15.44
N TYR A 34 -7.33 -8.01 -15.82
CA TYR A 34 -6.22 -7.90 -14.87
C TYR A 34 -5.69 -6.47 -14.86
N PHE A 35 -5.28 -6.03 -13.68
CA PHE A 35 -4.72 -4.70 -13.47
C PHE A 35 -3.39 -4.81 -12.76
N LEU A 36 -2.38 -4.17 -13.34
CA LEU A 36 -1.07 -3.97 -12.71
C LEU A 36 -1.02 -2.51 -12.26
N ARG A 37 -0.91 -2.29 -10.97
CA ARG A 37 -0.89 -0.94 -10.40
C ARG A 37 0.38 -0.68 -9.63
N LEU A 38 1.00 0.46 -9.92
CA LEU A 38 2.11 1.00 -9.12
C LEU A 38 1.57 2.13 -8.27
N TYR A 39 1.85 2.07 -6.98
CA TYR A 39 1.45 3.13 -6.05
C TYR A 39 2.68 3.93 -5.67
N LEU A 40 2.64 5.24 -5.94
CA LEU A 40 3.75 6.15 -5.73
C LEU A 40 3.56 6.99 -4.49
N ASP A 41 4.68 7.34 -3.85
CA ASP A 41 4.73 8.32 -2.78
C ASP A 41 5.79 9.36 -3.11
N LYS A 42 5.61 10.58 -2.60
CA LYS A 42 6.54 11.67 -2.81
C LYS A 42 6.33 12.72 -1.73
N GLU A 43 7.41 13.28 -1.23
CA GLU A 43 7.32 14.41 -0.32
C GLU A 43 6.62 15.58 -1.01
N GLY A 44 5.59 16.13 -0.36
CA GLY A 44 4.76 17.17 -0.96
C GLY A 44 3.60 16.65 -1.80
N GLY A 45 3.53 15.33 -2.01
CA GLY A 45 2.45 14.68 -2.76
C GLY A 45 2.80 14.34 -4.20
N VAL A 46 2.15 13.31 -4.71
CA VAL A 46 2.29 12.85 -6.10
C VAL A 46 1.22 13.54 -6.94
N ASP A 47 1.62 14.15 -8.05
CA ASP A 47 0.68 14.77 -8.98
C ASP A 47 0.52 13.92 -10.26
N ILE A 48 -0.37 14.35 -11.15
CA ILE A 48 -0.66 13.63 -12.40
C ILE A 48 0.56 13.59 -13.32
N ASN A 49 1.37 14.64 -13.31
CA ASN A 49 2.59 14.70 -14.13
C ASN A 49 3.62 13.66 -13.68
N ASP A 50 3.74 13.45 -12.37
CA ASP A 50 4.59 12.39 -11.82
C ASP A 50 4.14 11.02 -12.30
N CYS A 51 2.84 10.76 -12.23
CA CYS A 51 2.26 9.49 -12.70
C CYS A 51 2.49 9.26 -14.19
N GLU A 52 2.28 10.28 -15.01
CA GLU A 52 2.51 10.20 -16.46
C GLU A 52 3.96 9.94 -16.80
N ALA A 53 4.89 10.67 -16.18
CA ALA A 53 6.32 10.52 -16.42
C ALA A 53 6.79 9.11 -16.10
N ILE A 54 6.37 8.57 -14.96
CA ILE A 54 6.74 7.23 -14.52
C ILE A 54 6.07 6.17 -15.40
N SER A 55 4.82 6.36 -15.77
CA SER A 55 4.11 5.46 -16.68
C SER A 55 4.84 5.33 -18.02
N ARG A 56 5.25 6.45 -18.60
CA ARG A 56 6.00 6.48 -19.87
C ARG A 56 7.38 5.84 -19.76
N ALA A 57 8.02 5.96 -18.59
CA ALA A 57 9.35 5.40 -18.37
C ALA A 57 9.31 3.90 -18.10
N VAL A 58 8.28 3.41 -17.40
CA VAL A 58 8.14 2.00 -17.00
C VAL A 58 7.53 1.16 -18.13
N ASP A 59 6.60 1.71 -18.89
CA ASP A 59 5.88 0.98 -19.94
C ASP A 59 6.79 0.25 -20.94
N PRO A 60 7.84 0.91 -21.51
CA PRO A 60 8.78 0.21 -22.39
C PRO A 60 9.55 -0.93 -21.71
N ILE A 61 9.83 -0.79 -20.43
CA ILE A 61 10.53 -1.82 -19.65
C ILE A 61 9.63 -3.03 -19.49
N LEU A 62 8.35 -2.83 -19.24
CA LEU A 62 7.36 -3.92 -19.14
C LEU A 62 7.21 -4.64 -20.48
N ASP A 63 7.21 -3.89 -21.60
CA ASP A 63 7.14 -4.48 -22.94
C ASP A 63 8.37 -5.34 -23.23
N GLU A 64 9.56 -4.85 -22.89
CA GLU A 64 10.81 -5.55 -23.14
C GLU A 64 10.97 -6.80 -22.28
N LYS A 65 10.70 -6.69 -20.97
CA LYS A 65 10.91 -7.77 -20.03
C LYS A 65 9.73 -8.75 -19.95
N ASP A 66 8.56 -8.30 -20.37
CA ASP A 66 7.33 -9.11 -20.44
C ASP A 66 7.10 -9.97 -19.18
N PRO A 67 7.01 -9.34 -17.98
CA PRO A 67 6.89 -10.09 -16.73
C PRO A 67 5.54 -10.74 -16.51
N ILE A 68 4.53 -10.34 -17.28
CA ILE A 68 3.16 -10.82 -17.18
C ILE A 68 2.73 -11.42 -18.51
N GLN A 69 2.28 -12.67 -18.46
CA GLN A 69 1.70 -13.31 -19.64
C GLN A 69 0.22 -12.96 -19.73
N GLY A 70 -0.23 -12.61 -20.93
CA GLY A 70 -1.60 -12.23 -21.20
C GLY A 70 -1.82 -10.73 -21.12
N SER A 71 -3.06 -10.32 -21.29
CA SER A 71 -3.45 -8.91 -21.31
C SER A 71 -3.68 -8.37 -19.92
N TYR A 72 -3.30 -7.14 -19.71
CA TYR A 72 -3.52 -6.42 -18.45
C TYR A 72 -3.57 -4.93 -18.70
N HIS A 73 -4.18 -4.21 -17.76
CA HIS A 73 -4.16 -2.75 -17.75
C HIS A 73 -3.07 -2.28 -16.80
N PHE A 74 -2.22 -1.37 -17.28
CA PHE A 74 -1.16 -0.79 -16.47
C PHE A 74 -1.58 0.60 -15.99
N GLU A 75 -1.58 0.76 -14.67
CA GLU A 75 -1.95 2.02 -14.03
C GLU A 75 -0.88 2.46 -13.05
N VAL A 76 -0.59 3.76 -13.02
CA VAL A 76 0.29 4.38 -12.04
C VAL A 76 -0.55 5.32 -11.19
N CYS A 77 -0.55 5.09 -9.89
CA CYS A 77 -1.44 5.76 -8.95
C CYS A 77 -0.67 6.43 -7.82
N SER A 78 -1.27 7.46 -7.22
CA SER A 78 -0.79 7.98 -5.95
C SER A 78 -1.14 7.00 -4.82
N ALA A 79 -0.25 6.82 -3.84
CA ALA A 79 -0.55 6.01 -2.66
C ALA A 79 -1.72 6.59 -1.85
N GLY A 80 -1.94 7.90 -1.98
CA GLY A 80 -3.06 8.57 -1.34
C GLY A 80 -2.84 8.84 0.14
N LEU A 81 -3.85 9.45 0.75
CA LEU A 81 -3.82 9.80 2.17
C LEU A 81 -4.24 8.62 3.06
N GLU A 82 -5.16 7.79 2.59
CA GLU A 82 -5.64 6.61 3.31
C GLU A 82 -4.99 5.32 2.82
N ARG A 83 -3.67 5.29 2.86
CA ARG A 83 -2.90 4.15 2.37
C ARG A 83 -2.88 2.99 3.36
N ALA A 84 -2.77 1.76 2.84
CA ALA A 84 -2.65 0.56 3.67
C ALA A 84 -1.22 0.40 4.19
N LEU A 85 -1.08 -0.01 5.45
CA LEU A 85 0.19 -0.38 6.06
C LEU A 85 0.33 -1.90 5.97
N LYS A 86 1.36 -2.39 5.30
CA LYS A 86 1.54 -3.82 5.04
C LYS A 86 2.85 -4.37 5.58
N ARG A 87 3.94 -3.61 5.47
CA ARG A 87 5.29 -4.04 5.83
C ARG A 87 5.65 -3.54 7.22
N PRO A 88 6.55 -4.24 7.94
CA PRO A 88 7.02 -3.73 9.23
C PRO A 88 7.55 -2.31 9.17
N SER A 89 8.25 -1.96 8.08
CA SER A 89 8.76 -0.60 7.88
C SER A 89 7.66 0.45 7.76
N ASP A 90 6.49 0.08 7.22
CA ASP A 90 5.35 0.98 7.13
C ASP A 90 4.84 1.33 8.54
N PHE A 91 4.75 0.34 9.41
CA PHE A 91 4.30 0.53 10.79
C PHE A 91 5.30 1.37 11.60
N GLU A 92 6.60 1.17 11.39
CA GLU A 92 7.63 1.98 12.04
C GLU A 92 7.52 3.45 11.61
N ARG A 93 7.37 3.67 10.30
CA ARG A 93 7.27 5.02 9.73
C ARG A 93 6.07 5.80 10.26
N PHE A 94 4.95 5.12 10.46
CA PHE A 94 3.69 5.75 10.86
C PHE A 94 3.31 5.50 12.32
N MET A 95 4.28 5.12 13.15
CA MET A 95 4.05 4.99 14.59
C MET A 95 3.56 6.33 15.17
N GLY A 96 2.47 6.29 15.95
CA GLY A 96 1.85 7.50 16.50
C GLY A 96 0.82 8.15 15.59
N SER A 97 0.62 7.64 14.38
CA SER A 97 -0.36 8.16 13.44
C SER A 97 -1.75 7.57 13.69
N ASN A 98 -2.77 8.28 13.25
CA ASN A 98 -4.15 7.78 13.27
C ASN A 98 -4.29 6.68 12.22
N ILE A 99 -4.85 5.56 12.63
CA ILE A 99 -5.09 4.40 11.77
C ILE A 99 -6.49 3.84 11.98
N THR A 100 -6.94 3.03 11.02
CA THR A 100 -8.13 2.18 11.15
C THR A 100 -7.70 0.74 10.98
N VAL A 101 -8.02 -0.11 11.95
CA VAL A 101 -7.76 -1.55 11.88
C VAL A 101 -9.04 -2.23 11.42
N LYS A 102 -8.97 -2.94 10.30
CA LYS A 102 -10.07 -3.75 9.78
C LYS A 102 -9.87 -5.19 10.23
N LEU A 103 -10.90 -5.76 10.84
CA LEU A 103 -10.86 -7.11 11.38
C LEU A 103 -11.56 -8.11 10.46
N TYR A 104 -11.11 -9.37 10.48
CA TYR A 104 -11.81 -10.45 9.77
C TYR A 104 -13.16 -10.74 10.41
N ARG A 105 -13.25 -10.64 11.75
CA ARG A 105 -14.47 -10.86 12.51
C ARG A 105 -14.76 -9.66 13.40
N PRO A 106 -16.02 -9.28 13.57
CA PRO A 106 -16.36 -8.17 14.47
C PRO A 106 -15.90 -8.42 15.90
N ARG A 107 -15.43 -7.35 16.53
CA ARG A 107 -15.11 -7.35 17.97
C ARG A 107 -16.01 -6.30 18.62
N ASN A 108 -16.82 -6.72 19.59
CA ASN A 108 -17.82 -5.86 20.22
C ASN A 108 -18.74 -5.20 19.20
N GLY A 109 -19.11 -5.95 18.14
CA GLY A 109 -19.96 -5.45 17.08
C GLY A 109 -19.28 -4.56 16.04
N LEU A 110 -17.98 -4.28 16.18
CA LEU A 110 -17.24 -3.40 15.30
C LEU A 110 -16.24 -4.20 14.47
N LYS A 111 -16.28 -3.99 13.16
CA LYS A 111 -15.36 -4.62 12.21
C LYS A 111 -14.19 -3.71 11.85
N GLU A 112 -14.35 -2.40 12.07
CA GLU A 112 -13.31 -1.40 11.88
C GLU A 112 -13.12 -0.63 13.18
N ILE A 113 -11.87 -0.53 13.64
CA ILE A 113 -11.55 0.15 14.90
C ILE A 113 -10.55 1.27 14.62
N PRO A 114 -10.98 2.53 14.80
CA PRO A 114 -10.07 3.67 14.66
C PRO A 114 -9.26 3.87 15.93
N GLY A 115 -8.04 4.37 15.78
CA GLY A 115 -7.19 4.68 16.91
C GLY A 115 -5.81 5.15 16.48
N ILE A 116 -4.90 5.24 17.44
CA ILE A 116 -3.52 5.68 17.21
C ILE A 116 -2.62 4.44 17.26
N LEU A 117 -1.76 4.31 16.25
CA LEU A 117 -0.80 3.20 16.19
C LEU A 117 0.26 3.38 17.28
N ARG A 118 0.31 2.45 18.24
CA ARG A 118 1.24 2.49 19.36
C ARG A 118 2.30 1.41 19.33
N GLY A 119 2.08 0.34 18.60
CA GLY A 119 3.06 -0.73 18.51
C GLY A 119 2.78 -1.68 17.35
N TYR A 120 3.84 -2.33 16.90
CA TYR A 120 3.77 -3.38 15.90
C TYR A 120 4.87 -4.40 16.20
N ASP A 121 4.48 -5.67 16.26
CA ASP A 121 5.41 -6.76 16.49
C ASP A 121 4.94 -8.02 15.75
N ASP A 122 5.64 -8.38 14.69
CA ASP A 122 5.41 -9.59 13.90
C ASP A 122 3.92 -9.83 13.56
N GLY A 123 3.24 -8.79 13.08
CA GLY A 123 1.84 -8.85 12.71
C GLY A 123 0.87 -8.48 13.82
N ARG A 124 1.33 -8.33 15.04
CA ARG A 124 0.52 -7.82 16.15
C ARG A 124 0.50 -6.31 16.09
N VAL A 125 -0.70 -5.75 16.12
CA VAL A 125 -0.90 -4.30 16.05
C VAL A 125 -1.46 -3.82 17.39
N THR A 126 -0.77 -2.87 18.00
CA THR A 126 -1.23 -2.24 19.24
C THR A 126 -1.78 -0.85 18.93
N VAL A 127 -3.03 -0.62 19.35
CA VAL A 127 -3.78 0.59 19.02
C VAL A 127 -4.31 1.21 20.31
N GLU A 128 -4.15 2.53 20.42
CA GLU A 128 -4.79 3.31 21.48
C GLU A 128 -6.13 3.82 20.93
N ALA A 129 -7.23 3.23 21.42
CA ALA A 129 -8.59 3.56 21.03
C ALA A 129 -9.32 4.22 22.20
N GLY A 130 -9.42 5.53 22.18
CA GLY A 130 -9.97 6.29 23.29
C GLY A 130 -9.08 6.17 24.53
N LYS A 131 -9.59 5.58 25.61
CA LYS A 131 -8.85 5.38 26.87
C LYS A 131 -8.24 3.99 26.98
N GLU A 132 -8.51 3.13 26.00
CA GLU A 132 -8.04 1.74 26.03
C GLU A 132 -6.91 1.50 25.04
N THR A 133 -5.98 0.64 25.45
CA THR A 133 -4.94 0.15 24.53
C THR A 133 -5.27 -1.30 24.21
N ILE A 134 -5.41 -1.60 22.93
CA ILE A 134 -5.81 -2.91 22.44
C ILE A 134 -4.71 -3.48 21.56
N THR A 135 -4.33 -4.74 21.78
CA THR A 135 -3.41 -5.46 20.91
C THR A 135 -4.20 -6.51 20.13
N PHE A 136 -4.12 -6.41 18.80
CA PHE A 136 -4.75 -7.36 17.89
C PHE A 136 -3.72 -8.36 17.39
N GLU A 137 -4.07 -9.64 17.41
CA GLU A 137 -3.22 -10.68 16.86
C GLU A 137 -3.22 -10.64 15.32
N LYS A 138 -2.16 -11.15 14.72
CA LYS A 138 -2.02 -11.21 13.27
C LYS A 138 -3.22 -11.88 12.59
N SER A 139 -3.76 -12.93 13.21
CA SER A 139 -4.91 -13.68 12.67
C SER A 139 -6.23 -12.91 12.73
N GLU A 140 -6.29 -11.86 13.53
CA GLU A 140 -7.50 -11.03 13.68
C GLU A 140 -7.55 -9.88 12.67
N VAL A 141 -6.38 -9.42 12.22
CA VAL A 141 -6.25 -8.20 11.40
C VAL A 141 -6.31 -8.52 9.91
N ALA A 142 -7.34 -8.00 9.23
CA ALA A 142 -7.45 -8.11 7.79
C ALA A 142 -6.65 -7.04 7.07
N LEU A 143 -6.67 -5.81 7.60
CA LEU A 143 -6.02 -4.65 6.98
C LEU A 143 -5.80 -3.55 8.01
N VAL A 144 -4.71 -2.83 7.90
CA VAL A 144 -4.46 -1.58 8.64
C VAL A 144 -4.28 -0.47 7.63
N ARG A 145 -4.97 0.62 7.83
CA ARG A 145 -4.98 1.75 6.90
C ARG A 145 -4.75 3.05 7.66
N LEU A 146 -3.95 3.95 7.07
CA LEU A 146 -3.82 5.31 7.62
C LEU A 146 -5.17 5.99 7.56
N ARG A 147 -5.49 6.72 8.62
CA ARG A 147 -6.73 7.47 8.73
C ARG A 147 -6.40 8.95 8.71
N VAL A 148 -7.08 9.70 7.87
CA VAL A 148 -6.92 11.15 7.77
C VAL A 148 -8.04 11.81 8.58
N GLU A 149 -7.65 12.67 9.52
CA GLU A 149 -8.59 13.49 10.26
C GLU A 149 -8.48 14.93 9.77
N PHE A 150 -9.61 15.52 9.49
CA PHE A 150 -9.73 16.92 9.06
C PHE A 150 -10.20 17.80 10.21
#